data_a696c9948786337015efbc54b37553ce
#
_entry.id   a696c9948786337015efbc54b37553ce
#
_cell.length_a   1.000
_cell.length_b   1.000
_cell.length_c   1.000
_cell.angle_alpha   90.00
_cell.angle_beta   90.00
_cell.angle_gamma   90.00
#
_symmetry.space_group_name_H-M   'P 1'
#
loop_
_entity.id
_entity.type
_entity.pdbx_description
1 polymer ?
#
loop_
_entity_poly.entity_id
_entity_poly.type
_entity_poly.pdbx_seq_one_letter_code
_entity_poly.pdbx_strand_id
1 'polypeptide(L)'
;MSPRFGVFVPQGWRMDLVEIADPADQFDAMVSVAKQADQSAFDSIWVYDHFHTVPEPTHNTVFEAWTTSAALARETSRINVGQMVGCNGYRQPSLYAKTASTVDAMSRGRLYAGLGAGWYEHEWKAYGYEWTDIPTRMGCFREAV
;
A
#
# COMPACT_ATOMS: atom_id res chain seq x y z
N MET A 1 13.55 20.49 -13.80
CA MET A 1 13.58 19.22 -13.04
C MET A 1 13.27 18.09 -14.01
N SER A 2 14.02 16.99 -13.96
CA SER A 2 13.68 15.79 -14.73
C SER A 2 12.43 15.12 -14.16
N PRO A 3 11.57 14.52 -15.00
CA PRO A 3 10.43 13.75 -14.50
C PRO A 3 10.93 12.57 -13.64
N ARG A 4 10.15 12.22 -12.61
CA ARG A 4 10.36 11.03 -11.79
C ARG A 4 9.36 9.96 -12.17
N PHE A 5 9.78 8.71 -12.18
CA PHE A 5 8.95 7.59 -12.57
C PHE A 5 8.76 6.63 -11.39
N GLY A 6 7.53 6.26 -11.14
CA GLY A 6 7.18 5.22 -10.17
C GLY A 6 6.48 4.06 -10.84
N VAL A 7 6.55 2.89 -10.22
CA VAL A 7 5.85 1.69 -10.67
C VAL A 7 5.12 1.04 -9.50
N PHE A 8 3.93 0.52 -9.74
CA PHE A 8 3.26 -0.35 -8.78
C PHE A 8 3.88 -1.74 -8.81
N VAL A 9 4.13 -2.29 -7.63
CA VAL A 9 4.48 -3.71 -7.53
C VAL A 9 3.20 -4.57 -7.55
N PRO A 10 3.26 -5.80 -8.06
CA PRO A 10 2.11 -6.70 -8.00
C PRO A 10 1.80 -7.05 -6.54
N GLN A 11 0.59 -6.73 -6.06
CA GLN A 11 0.18 -6.89 -4.66
C GLN A 11 -1.04 -7.81 -4.51
N GLY A 12 -1.62 -8.24 -5.63
CA GLY A 12 -2.83 -9.05 -5.69
C GLY A 12 -4.12 -8.25 -5.82
N TRP A 13 -4.13 -6.97 -5.50
CA TRP A 13 -5.34 -6.14 -5.55
C TRP A 13 -6.03 -6.14 -6.92
N ARG A 14 -5.27 -6.11 -8.02
CA ARG A 14 -5.78 -6.18 -9.39
C ARG A 14 -5.74 -7.58 -9.98
N MET A 15 -5.71 -8.59 -9.13
CA MET A 15 -5.59 -10.01 -9.54
C MET A 15 -4.30 -10.29 -10.35
N ASP A 16 -3.28 -9.51 -10.11
CA ASP A 16 -1.99 -9.53 -10.80
C ASP A 16 -1.05 -10.65 -10.34
N LEU A 17 -1.48 -11.45 -9.35
CA LEU A 17 -0.74 -12.61 -8.81
C LEU A 17 -1.51 -13.94 -8.91
N VAL A 18 -2.67 -13.97 -9.56
CA VAL A 18 -3.57 -15.15 -9.57
C VAL A 18 -3.01 -16.38 -10.26
N GLU A 19 -2.04 -16.21 -11.16
CA GLU A 19 -1.37 -17.32 -11.85
C GLU A 19 -0.36 -18.08 -10.95
N ILE A 20 -0.05 -17.53 -9.78
CA ILE A 20 0.86 -18.13 -8.79
C ILE A 20 0.00 -18.72 -7.67
N ALA A 21 0.09 -20.03 -7.47
CA ALA A 21 -0.83 -20.71 -6.54
C ALA A 21 -0.47 -20.51 -5.06
N ASP A 22 0.82 -20.49 -4.71
CA ASP A 22 1.28 -20.36 -3.33
C ASP A 22 1.42 -18.87 -2.95
N PRO A 23 0.76 -18.40 -1.87
CA PRO A 23 0.91 -17.02 -1.41
C PRO A 23 2.33 -16.60 -1.04
N ALA A 24 3.20 -17.52 -0.62
CA ALA A 24 4.61 -17.21 -0.37
C ALA A 24 5.34 -16.91 -1.67
N ASP A 25 5.11 -17.72 -2.71
CA ASP A 25 5.67 -17.49 -4.05
C ASP A 25 5.12 -16.19 -4.67
N GLN A 26 3.85 -15.83 -4.39
CA GLN A 26 3.27 -14.55 -4.79
C GLN A 26 4.03 -13.37 -4.15
N PHE A 27 4.35 -13.49 -2.85
CA PHE A 27 5.12 -12.46 -2.16
C PHE A 27 6.54 -12.35 -2.71
N ASP A 28 7.20 -13.46 -2.97
CA ASP A 28 8.53 -13.50 -3.58
C ASP A 28 8.55 -12.90 -4.99
N ALA A 29 7.51 -13.12 -5.78
CA ALA A 29 7.34 -12.47 -7.08
C ALA A 29 7.23 -10.94 -6.95
N MET A 30 6.44 -10.44 -5.99
CA MET A 30 6.35 -9.00 -5.70
C MET A 30 7.71 -8.43 -5.28
N VAL A 31 8.45 -9.10 -4.40
CA VAL A 31 9.80 -8.71 -3.95
C VAL A 31 10.77 -8.68 -5.14
N SER A 32 10.69 -9.67 -6.03
CA SER A 32 11.52 -9.72 -7.24
C SER A 32 11.30 -8.49 -8.13
N VAL A 33 10.05 -8.09 -8.36
CA VAL A 33 9.71 -6.87 -9.12
C VAL A 33 10.25 -5.62 -8.42
N ALA A 34 10.12 -5.52 -7.10
CA ALA A 34 10.66 -4.41 -6.33
C ALA A 34 12.19 -4.29 -6.45
N LYS A 35 12.90 -5.43 -6.38
CA LYS A 35 14.37 -5.48 -6.57
C LYS A 35 14.78 -5.08 -7.99
N GLN A 36 14.05 -5.51 -9.01
CA GLN A 36 14.30 -5.09 -10.39
C GLN A 36 14.08 -3.57 -10.56
N ALA A 37 13.02 -3.03 -9.97
CA ALA A 37 12.77 -1.59 -9.95
C ALA A 37 13.89 -0.83 -9.22
N ASP A 38 14.40 -1.35 -8.08
CA ASP A 38 15.50 -0.77 -7.32
C ASP A 38 16.81 -0.68 -8.13
N GLN A 39 17.02 -1.62 -9.04
CA GLN A 39 18.19 -1.69 -9.94
C GLN A 39 18.00 -0.92 -11.26
N SER A 40 16.83 -0.38 -11.50
CA SER A 40 16.45 0.28 -12.75
C SER A 40 16.46 1.83 -12.64
N ALA A 41 15.85 2.51 -13.63
CA ALA A 41 15.70 3.97 -13.64
C ALA A 41 14.43 4.45 -12.88
N PHE A 42 13.66 3.57 -12.25
CA PHE A 42 12.53 4.00 -11.44
C PHE A 42 12.98 4.69 -10.15
N ASP A 43 12.24 5.74 -9.74
CA ASP A 43 12.49 6.51 -8.52
C ASP A 43 11.71 5.97 -7.32
N SER A 44 10.57 5.30 -7.57
CA SER A 44 9.68 4.81 -6.52
C SER A 44 8.90 3.56 -6.92
N ILE A 45 8.61 2.74 -5.92
CA ILE A 45 7.63 1.65 -5.98
C ILE A 45 6.43 1.99 -5.12
N TRP A 46 5.25 1.50 -5.53
CA TRP A 46 3.99 1.85 -4.89
C TRP A 46 3.16 0.62 -4.57
N VAL A 47 2.45 0.67 -3.44
CA VAL A 47 1.46 -0.31 -3.00
C VAL A 47 0.10 0.35 -2.76
N TYR A 48 -0.95 -0.44 -2.79
CA TYR A 48 -2.32 -0.03 -2.47
C TYR A 48 -2.68 -0.42 -1.04
N ASP A 49 -3.52 0.36 -0.37
CA ASP A 49 -4.07 0.01 0.94
C ASP A 49 -5.48 -0.57 0.77
N HIS A 50 -5.51 -1.80 0.25
CA HIS A 50 -6.72 -2.58 0.00
C HIS A 50 -6.60 -3.99 0.61
N PHE A 51 -7.74 -4.58 0.92
CA PHE A 51 -7.85 -5.92 1.52
C PHE A 51 -8.49 -6.93 0.57
N HIS A 52 -9.26 -6.47 -0.42
CA HIS A 52 -9.95 -7.29 -1.40
C HIS A 52 -9.58 -6.89 -2.81
N THR A 53 -9.76 -7.81 -3.74
CA THR A 53 -9.52 -7.59 -5.17
C THR A 53 -10.54 -6.65 -5.81
N VAL A 54 -10.17 -6.04 -6.95
CA VAL A 54 -11.08 -5.29 -7.83
C VAL A 54 -11.01 -5.89 -9.24
N PRO A 55 -12.09 -5.76 -10.06
CA PRO A 55 -13.32 -4.98 -9.85
C PRO A 55 -14.31 -5.60 -8.87
N GLU A 56 -14.13 -6.88 -8.54
CA GLU A 56 -14.97 -7.63 -7.61
C GLU A 56 -14.13 -8.26 -6.51
N PRO A 57 -14.67 -8.36 -5.28
CA PRO A 57 -13.98 -9.05 -4.20
C PRO A 57 -13.92 -10.56 -4.49
N THR A 58 -12.74 -11.13 -4.36
CA THR A 58 -12.50 -12.57 -4.52
C THR A 58 -11.76 -13.13 -3.31
N HIS A 59 -11.52 -14.45 -3.28
CA HIS A 59 -10.66 -15.09 -2.28
C HIS A 59 -9.17 -15.09 -2.64
N ASN A 60 -8.78 -14.40 -3.72
CA ASN A 60 -7.38 -14.26 -4.07
C ASN A 60 -6.62 -13.39 -3.07
N THR A 61 -5.35 -13.69 -2.90
CA THR A 61 -4.47 -12.97 -1.98
C THR A 61 -4.38 -11.48 -2.34
N VAL A 62 -4.50 -10.63 -1.32
CA VAL A 62 -4.11 -9.23 -1.36
C VAL A 62 -3.24 -8.96 -0.15
N PHE A 63 -2.01 -8.52 -0.34
CA PHE A 63 -1.09 -8.25 0.76
C PHE A 63 -1.37 -6.90 1.41
N GLU A 64 -1.35 -6.86 2.76
CA GLU A 64 -1.61 -5.65 3.53
C GLU A 64 -0.50 -4.61 3.33
N ALA A 65 -0.87 -3.35 3.19
CA ALA A 65 0.00 -2.28 2.69
C ALA A 65 1.21 -1.99 3.59
N TRP A 66 1.02 -1.90 4.93
CA TRP A 66 2.11 -1.48 5.82
C TRP A 66 3.12 -2.58 6.09
N THR A 67 2.66 -3.81 6.27
CA THR A 67 3.54 -4.98 6.41
C THR A 67 4.34 -5.23 5.14
N THR A 68 3.69 -5.07 3.99
CA THR A 68 4.35 -5.12 2.67
C THR A 68 5.37 -3.98 2.51
N SER A 69 5.00 -2.74 2.83
CA SER A 69 5.93 -1.60 2.74
C SER A 69 7.16 -1.80 3.62
N ALA A 70 6.99 -2.34 4.84
CA ALA A 70 8.10 -2.64 5.74
C ALA A 70 9.06 -3.70 5.16
N ALA A 71 8.52 -4.77 4.58
CA ALA A 71 9.31 -5.81 3.93
C ALA A 71 10.05 -5.25 2.71
N LEU A 72 9.37 -4.56 1.80
CA LEU A 72 9.96 -3.96 0.60
C LEU A 72 11.03 -2.91 0.94
N ALA A 73 10.84 -2.14 2.03
CA ALA A 73 11.83 -1.20 2.53
C ALA A 73 13.15 -1.88 2.95
N ARG A 74 13.08 -3.14 3.42
CA ARG A 74 14.25 -3.93 3.81
C ARG A 74 14.87 -4.70 2.66
N GLU A 75 14.06 -5.08 1.67
CA GLU A 75 14.49 -5.83 0.48
C GLU A 75 15.09 -4.94 -0.62
N THR A 76 14.93 -3.62 -0.53
CA THR A 76 15.44 -2.60 -1.46
C THR A 76 16.43 -1.66 -0.76
N SER A 77 17.25 -0.96 -1.53
CA SER A 77 18.32 -0.11 -0.97
C SER A 77 18.26 1.36 -1.42
N ARG A 78 17.77 1.65 -2.60
CA ARG A 78 17.79 2.97 -3.23
C ARG A 78 16.39 3.55 -3.45
N ILE A 79 15.48 2.73 -3.98
CA ILE A 79 14.17 3.17 -4.45
C ILE A 79 13.29 3.63 -3.30
N ASN A 80 12.48 4.66 -3.52
CA ASN A 80 11.48 5.07 -2.54
C ASN A 80 10.32 4.06 -2.51
N VAL A 81 9.78 3.83 -1.33
CA VAL A 81 8.61 2.95 -1.12
C VAL A 81 7.44 3.81 -0.71
N GLY A 82 6.32 3.70 -1.39
CA GLY A 82 5.16 4.55 -1.11
C GLY A 82 3.83 3.82 -1.11
N GLN A 83 2.85 4.43 -0.46
CA GLN A 83 1.47 3.99 -0.52
C GLN A 83 0.65 4.98 -1.35
N MET A 84 -0.13 4.48 -2.29
CA MET A 84 -1.02 5.29 -3.12
C MET A 84 -2.44 4.72 -3.08
N VAL A 85 -3.16 5.03 -2.01
CA VAL A 85 -2.78 5.76 -0.80
C VAL A 85 -3.31 5.02 0.41
N GLY A 86 -2.70 5.22 1.60
CA GLY A 86 -3.20 4.67 2.85
C GLY A 86 -4.62 5.18 3.13
N CYS A 87 -5.53 4.29 3.55
CA CYS A 87 -6.90 4.66 3.88
C CYS A 87 -7.00 5.17 5.32
N ASN A 88 -7.40 6.44 5.48
CA ASN A 88 -7.54 7.06 6.79
C ASN A 88 -8.53 6.32 7.71
N GLY A 89 -9.57 5.73 7.15
CA GLY A 89 -10.59 5.03 7.95
C GLY A 89 -10.16 3.67 8.49
N TYR A 90 -9.07 3.09 8.01
CA TYR A 90 -8.63 1.76 8.46
C TYR A 90 -7.76 1.79 9.71
N ARG A 91 -7.22 2.96 10.09
CA ARG A 91 -6.30 3.08 11.23
C ARG A 91 -6.48 4.43 11.92
N GLN A 92 -6.31 4.42 13.24
CA GLN A 92 -6.22 5.66 13.98
C GLN A 92 -5.04 6.51 13.46
N PRO A 93 -5.19 7.84 13.31
CA PRO A 93 -4.13 8.69 12.78
C PRO A 93 -2.80 8.58 13.53
N SER A 94 -2.86 8.44 14.86
CA SER A 94 -1.67 8.24 15.69
C SER A 94 -0.95 6.91 15.39
N LEU A 95 -1.71 5.84 15.13
CA LEU A 95 -1.14 4.56 14.72
C LEU A 95 -0.55 4.64 13.30
N TYR A 96 -1.24 5.31 12.39
CA TYR A 96 -0.73 5.56 11.04
C TYR A 96 0.62 6.29 11.11
N ALA A 97 0.71 7.40 11.84
CA ALA A 97 1.94 8.17 12.00
C ALA A 97 3.06 7.34 12.64
N LYS A 98 2.73 6.52 13.65
CA LYS A 98 3.71 5.64 14.31
C LYS A 98 4.23 4.56 13.37
N THR A 99 3.36 3.95 12.59
CA THR A 99 3.75 2.94 11.60
C THR A 99 4.60 3.56 10.49
N ALA A 100 4.16 4.71 9.96
CA ALA A 100 4.90 5.45 8.94
C ALA A 100 6.32 5.81 9.42
N SER A 101 6.46 6.39 10.62
CA SER A 101 7.78 6.73 11.17
C SER A 101 8.68 5.50 11.36
N THR A 102 8.09 4.35 11.68
CA THR A 102 8.82 3.09 11.82
C THR A 102 9.34 2.60 10.47
N VAL A 103 8.47 2.55 9.45
CA VAL A 103 8.85 2.12 8.10
C VAL A 103 9.84 3.11 7.47
N ASP A 104 9.70 4.41 7.74
CA ASP A 104 10.66 5.41 7.29
C ASP A 104 12.06 5.17 7.88
N ALA A 105 12.15 4.90 9.18
CA ALA A 105 13.42 4.51 9.81
C ALA A 105 14.00 3.20 9.24
N MET A 106 13.14 2.18 8.99
CA MET A 106 13.55 0.92 8.37
C MET A 106 14.09 1.10 6.96
N SER A 107 13.51 2.03 6.20
CA SER A 107 13.89 2.38 4.83
C SER A 107 15.06 3.37 4.75
N ARG A 108 15.50 3.95 5.88
CA ARG A 108 16.48 5.05 5.94
C ARG A 108 16.01 6.33 5.22
N GLY A 109 14.76 6.72 5.47
CA GLY A 109 14.18 7.96 4.94
C GLY A 109 13.67 7.87 3.49
N ARG A 110 13.31 6.66 3.02
CA ARG A 110 12.81 6.45 1.65
C ARG A 110 11.29 6.26 1.56
N LEU A 111 10.55 6.49 2.65
CA LEU A 111 9.11 6.29 2.66
C LEU A 111 8.36 7.50 2.09
N TYR A 112 7.35 7.22 1.27
CA TYR A 112 6.27 8.14 0.94
C TYR A 112 4.98 7.67 1.62
N ALA A 113 4.58 8.34 2.69
CA ALA A 113 3.36 8.03 3.43
C ALA A 113 2.16 8.75 2.80
N GLY A 114 1.59 8.16 1.76
CA GLY A 114 0.37 8.69 1.12
C GLY A 114 -0.87 8.39 1.96
N LEU A 115 -1.79 9.35 2.08
CA LEU A 115 -3.02 9.21 2.86
C LEU A 115 -4.24 9.71 2.09
N GLY A 116 -5.37 9.04 2.20
CA GLY A 116 -6.63 9.38 1.54
C GLY A 116 -7.85 8.98 2.35
N ALA A 117 -9.02 9.50 1.95
CA ALA A 117 -10.27 9.35 2.69
C ALA A 117 -10.95 7.97 2.57
N GLY A 118 -10.47 7.10 1.67
CA GLY A 118 -11.09 5.81 1.37
C GLY A 118 -12.30 5.91 0.44
N TRP A 119 -12.57 4.83 -0.32
CA TRP A 119 -13.64 4.81 -1.33
C TRP A 119 -14.31 3.44 -1.48
N TYR A 120 -13.68 2.34 -1.11
CA TYR A 120 -14.17 0.99 -1.39
C TYR A 120 -15.08 0.48 -0.26
N GLU A 121 -16.35 0.81 -0.35
CA GLU A 121 -17.38 0.51 0.66
C GLU A 121 -17.41 -0.97 1.09
N HIS A 122 -17.22 -1.89 0.12
CA HIS A 122 -17.23 -3.33 0.39
C HIS A 122 -16.20 -3.72 1.47
N GLU A 123 -14.96 -3.23 1.34
CA GLU A 123 -13.89 -3.52 2.31
C GLU A 123 -14.21 -2.97 3.69
N TRP A 124 -14.69 -1.73 3.76
CA TRP A 124 -15.07 -1.12 5.03
C TRP A 124 -16.08 -1.98 5.79
N LYS A 125 -17.14 -2.40 5.12
CA LYS A 125 -18.19 -3.24 5.71
C LYS A 125 -17.69 -4.64 6.07
N ALA A 126 -16.91 -5.25 5.19
CA ALA A 126 -16.40 -6.61 5.41
C ALA A 126 -15.43 -6.70 6.60
N TYR A 127 -14.67 -5.63 6.86
CA TYR A 127 -13.71 -5.57 7.96
C TYR A 127 -14.25 -4.85 9.21
N GLY A 128 -15.55 -4.50 9.23
CA GLY A 128 -16.21 -3.90 10.40
C GLY A 128 -15.91 -2.42 10.62
N TYR A 129 -15.42 -1.72 9.60
CA TYR A 129 -15.26 -0.27 9.64
C TYR A 129 -16.58 0.44 9.35
N GLU A 130 -16.81 1.56 10.03
CA GLU A 130 -18.00 2.37 9.81
C GLU A 130 -17.94 3.07 8.45
N TRP A 131 -18.89 2.72 7.55
CA TRP A 131 -19.03 3.40 6.27
C TRP A 131 -19.92 4.64 6.41
N THR A 132 -19.34 5.81 6.18
CA THR A 132 -20.05 7.09 6.27
C THR A 132 -20.17 7.75 4.90
N ASP A 133 -20.88 8.87 4.84
CA ASP A 133 -20.97 9.69 3.62
C ASP A 133 -19.64 10.39 3.28
N ILE A 134 -19.53 10.91 2.07
CA ILE A 134 -18.32 11.58 1.59
C ILE A 134 -17.94 12.81 2.44
N PRO A 135 -18.87 13.71 2.79
CA PRO A 135 -18.55 14.86 3.65
C PRO A 135 -17.94 14.46 4.99
N THR A 136 -18.50 13.45 5.64
CA THR A 136 -18.01 12.93 6.93
C THR A 136 -16.60 12.34 6.79
N ARG A 137 -16.37 11.46 5.78
CA ARG A 137 -15.01 10.91 5.53
C ARG A 137 -13.97 11.98 5.23
N MET A 138 -14.36 13.02 4.46
CA MET A 138 -13.48 14.16 4.18
C MET A 138 -13.24 15.04 5.40
N GLY A 139 -14.20 15.13 6.32
CA GLY A 139 -14.04 15.77 7.62
C GLY A 139 -12.98 15.04 8.46
N CYS A 140 -13.17 13.74 8.67
CA CYS A 140 -12.22 12.90 9.39
C CYS A 140 -10.81 12.93 8.77
N PHE A 141 -10.74 12.92 7.43
CA PHE A 141 -9.46 13.02 6.73
C PHE A 141 -8.75 14.34 7.01
N ARG A 142 -9.46 15.47 7.01
CA ARG A 142 -8.88 16.78 7.35
C ARG A 142 -8.39 16.89 8.79
N GLU A 143 -9.06 16.20 9.72
CA GLU A 143 -8.63 16.18 11.13
C GLU A 143 -7.40 15.30 11.34
N ALA A 144 -7.18 14.31 10.47
CA ALA A 144 -6.10 13.35 10.59
C ALA A 144 -4.74 13.89 10.08
N VAL A 145 -4.76 14.92 9.22
CA VAL A 145 -3.56 15.53 8.61
C VAL A 145 -3.25 16.87 9.21
#